data_2c6c243392af4768a78cb3ad0f1b6d63
#
_entry.id   2c6c243392af4768a78cb3ad0f1b6d63
#
_cell.length_a   1.000
_cell.length_b   1.000
_cell.length_c   1.000
_cell.angle_alpha   90.00
_cell.angle_beta   90.00
_cell.angle_gamma   90.00
#
_symmetry.space_group_name_H-M   'P 1'
#
loop_
_entity.id
_entity.type
_entity.pdbx_description
1 polymer ?
#
loop_
_entity_poly.entity_id
_entity_poly.type
_entity_poly.pdbx_seq_one_letter_code
_entity_poly.pdbx_strand_id
1 'polypeptide(L)'
;TDPNPKDPWMLFNLEPLRWIVEGNTAALYRGGISLTQYSEPKQISLRYGEYNEFHYELTKTAVSLYLNGKLIDTVELPHYQSMCSVTTDTDDSVIIKIVNFSETDDPVCISIDCDVKSEYEVSQLTGKADFENSLDNPDQVHDTTTMLTGAGRCFTFNAPGLSVNVLKLKKK
;
A
#
# COMPACT_ATOMS: atom_id res chain seq x y z
N THR A 1 9.99 39.73 -9.61
CA THR A 1 10.61 38.40 -9.53
C THR A 1 12.07 38.60 -9.29
N ASP A 2 12.57 38.24 -8.13
CA ASP A 2 13.97 38.26 -7.80
C ASP A 2 14.72 37.36 -8.81
N PRO A 3 15.65 37.90 -9.65
CA PRO A 3 16.31 37.07 -10.64
C PRO A 3 17.35 36.10 -10.08
N ASN A 4 17.52 36.07 -8.78
CA ASN A 4 18.44 35.16 -8.10
C ASN A 4 17.87 34.75 -6.74
N PRO A 5 16.87 33.86 -6.71
CA PRO A 5 16.39 33.32 -5.43
C PRO A 5 17.54 32.58 -4.76
N LYS A 6 17.96 33.07 -3.60
CA LYS A 6 19.10 32.49 -2.86
C LYS A 6 18.90 31.02 -2.52
N ASP A 7 17.61 30.57 -2.46
CA ASP A 7 17.23 29.18 -2.18
C ASP A 7 15.91 28.86 -2.91
N PRO A 8 15.95 28.38 -4.17
CA PRO A 8 14.75 27.95 -4.85
C PRO A 8 14.12 26.76 -4.08
N TRP A 9 12.87 26.92 -3.72
CA TRP A 9 12.08 25.85 -3.13
C TRP A 9 10.94 25.49 -4.07
N MET A 10 10.84 24.20 -4.43
CA MET A 10 9.80 23.69 -5.32
C MET A 10 9.27 22.36 -4.78
N LEU A 11 7.98 22.16 -4.95
CA LEU A 11 7.27 20.95 -4.54
C LEU A 11 6.57 20.34 -5.75
N PHE A 12 6.90 19.09 -6.07
CA PHE A 12 6.22 18.30 -7.08
C PHE A 12 5.38 17.23 -6.37
N ASN A 13 4.07 17.39 -6.43
CA ASN A 13 3.12 16.55 -5.70
C ASN A 13 2.69 15.34 -6.55
N LEU A 14 2.88 14.15 -6.01
CA LEU A 14 2.53 12.85 -6.60
C LEU A 14 1.71 12.02 -5.62
N GLU A 15 0.87 12.64 -4.87
CA GLU A 15 0.15 12.05 -3.72
C GLU A 15 0.19 10.50 -3.64
N PRO A 16 0.69 9.90 -2.55
CA PRO A 16 1.21 10.53 -1.33
C PRO A 16 2.69 10.92 -1.35
N LEU A 17 3.34 10.83 -2.51
CA LEU A 17 4.76 11.12 -2.69
C LEU A 17 4.98 12.58 -3.09
N ARG A 18 6.13 13.13 -2.73
CA ARG A 18 6.51 14.51 -3.04
C ARG A 18 8.00 14.59 -3.34
N TRP A 19 8.36 15.12 -4.50
CA TRP A 19 9.71 15.60 -4.74
C TRP A 19 9.84 17.02 -4.22
N ILE A 20 10.80 17.23 -3.32
CA ILE A 20 11.12 18.55 -2.79
C ILE A 20 12.47 18.95 -3.34
N VAL A 21 12.52 20.10 -3.97
CA VAL A 21 13.73 20.76 -4.43
C VAL A 21 14.03 21.92 -3.50
N GLU A 22 15.20 21.91 -2.88
CA GLU A 22 15.68 22.94 -1.98
C GLU A 22 17.11 23.32 -2.36
N GLY A 23 17.30 24.58 -2.77
CA GLY A 23 18.56 25.01 -3.33
C GLY A 23 18.96 24.18 -4.56
N ASN A 24 20.12 23.55 -4.50
CA ASN A 24 20.66 22.67 -5.53
C ASN A 24 20.51 21.18 -5.21
N THR A 25 19.54 20.82 -4.40
CA THR A 25 19.28 19.42 -4.07
C THR A 25 17.81 19.04 -4.32
N ALA A 26 17.58 17.77 -4.61
CA ALA A 26 16.26 17.20 -4.73
C ALA A 26 16.16 15.88 -3.93
N ALA A 27 15.06 15.66 -3.22
CA ALA A 27 14.82 14.43 -2.48
C ALA A 27 13.34 14.04 -2.53
N LEU A 28 13.07 12.75 -2.44
CA LEU A 28 11.72 12.20 -2.38
C LEU A 28 11.24 12.08 -0.94
N TYR A 29 10.02 12.55 -0.69
CA TYR A 29 9.34 12.47 0.60
C TYR A 29 7.98 11.81 0.45
N ARG A 30 7.50 11.19 1.52
CA ARG A 30 6.10 10.80 1.67
C ARG A 30 5.37 11.89 2.44
N GLY A 31 4.28 12.41 1.86
CA GLY A 31 3.35 13.31 2.54
C GLY A 31 2.45 12.57 3.51
N GLY A 32 1.93 13.27 4.51
CA GLY A 32 1.04 12.77 5.54
C GLY A 32 1.01 13.76 6.71
N ILE A 33 0.73 13.29 7.92
CA ILE A 33 0.79 14.09 9.15
C ILE A 33 2.21 14.62 9.39
N SER A 34 3.22 13.85 8.95
CA SER A 34 4.63 14.25 8.94
C SER A 34 5.26 13.87 7.60
N LEU A 35 6.21 14.69 7.13
CA LEU A 35 7.03 14.35 5.96
C LEU A 35 8.05 13.28 6.37
N THR A 36 8.06 12.17 5.66
CA THR A 36 9.08 11.13 5.82
C THR A 36 9.95 11.14 4.56
N GLN A 37 11.25 11.36 4.74
CA GLN A 37 12.23 11.33 3.65
C GLN A 37 12.45 9.89 3.19
N TYR A 38 12.35 9.65 1.89
CA TYR A 38 12.56 8.34 1.27
C TYR A 38 13.90 8.22 0.54
N SER A 39 14.45 9.33 0.06
CA SER A 39 15.75 9.31 -0.60
C SER A 39 16.71 10.31 0.02
N GLU A 40 18.00 9.99 -0.03
CA GLU A 40 19.05 10.96 0.26
C GLU A 40 19.00 12.11 -0.76
N PRO A 41 19.21 13.37 -0.33
CA PRO A 41 19.20 14.51 -1.24
C PRO A 41 20.24 14.36 -2.34
N LYS A 42 19.81 14.46 -3.60
CA LYS A 42 20.67 14.40 -4.78
C LYS A 42 21.00 15.80 -5.27
N GLN A 43 22.26 16.01 -5.64
CA GLN A 43 22.68 17.25 -6.24
C GLN A 43 22.07 17.44 -7.62
N ILE A 44 21.49 18.59 -7.85
CA ILE A 44 20.91 19.00 -9.14
C ILE A 44 21.56 20.28 -9.63
N SER A 45 21.50 20.51 -10.95
CA SER A 45 22.01 21.73 -11.57
C SER A 45 20.87 22.47 -12.25
N LEU A 46 20.35 23.49 -11.59
CA LEU A 46 19.34 24.38 -12.15
C LEU A 46 20.00 25.40 -13.09
N ARG A 47 19.34 25.68 -14.21
CA ARG A 47 19.73 26.77 -15.14
C ARG A 47 18.99 28.04 -14.68
N TYR A 48 19.71 28.94 -14.03
CA TYR A 48 19.13 30.18 -13.55
C TYR A 48 18.82 31.13 -14.72
N GLY A 49 17.62 31.70 -14.72
CA GLY A 49 17.15 32.57 -15.81
C GLY A 49 16.68 31.85 -17.07
N GLU A 50 16.69 30.52 -17.08
CA GLU A 50 16.20 29.68 -18.15
C GLU A 50 15.05 28.77 -17.67
N TYR A 51 14.35 28.17 -18.64
CA TYR A 51 13.36 27.14 -18.34
C TYR A 51 14.06 25.84 -17.90
N ASN A 52 13.57 25.26 -16.80
CA ASN A 52 13.99 23.94 -16.33
C ASN A 52 12.80 22.98 -16.40
N GLU A 53 12.97 21.88 -17.11
CA GLU A 53 11.97 20.83 -17.23
C GLU A 53 12.20 19.78 -16.16
N PHE A 54 11.21 19.58 -15.30
CA PHE A 54 11.15 18.45 -14.39
C PHE A 54 10.16 17.43 -14.94
N HIS A 55 10.62 16.20 -15.05
CA HIS A 55 9.80 15.06 -15.45
C HIS A 55 9.97 13.94 -14.42
N TYR A 56 8.90 13.21 -14.13
CA TYR A 56 8.96 12.03 -13.29
C TYR A 56 8.26 10.86 -13.95
N GLU A 57 8.78 9.67 -13.70
CA GLU A 57 8.19 8.39 -14.11
C GLU A 57 7.83 7.60 -12.86
N LEU A 58 6.57 7.17 -12.77
CA LEU A 58 6.07 6.33 -11.68
C LEU A 58 5.80 4.94 -12.24
N THR A 59 6.43 3.94 -11.62
CA THR A 59 6.16 2.52 -11.85
C THR A 59 5.53 1.90 -10.61
N LYS A 60 5.17 0.61 -10.66
CA LYS A 60 4.64 -0.12 -9.50
C LYS A 60 5.66 -0.21 -8.34
N THR A 61 6.95 -0.11 -8.63
CA THR A 61 8.02 -0.40 -7.66
C THR A 61 9.02 0.73 -7.49
N ALA A 62 8.95 1.79 -8.29
CA ALA A 62 9.92 2.87 -8.23
C ALA A 62 9.35 4.19 -8.77
N VAL A 63 9.92 5.30 -8.31
CA VAL A 63 9.72 6.61 -8.90
C VAL A 63 11.07 7.20 -9.32
N SER A 64 11.14 7.71 -10.53
CA SER A 64 12.34 8.35 -11.10
C SER A 64 12.09 9.84 -11.34
N LEU A 65 13.05 10.68 -11.01
CA LEU A 65 13.05 12.11 -11.28
C LEU A 65 14.09 12.44 -12.36
N TYR A 66 13.67 13.23 -13.33
CA TYR A 66 14.52 13.77 -14.38
C TYR A 66 14.51 15.29 -14.33
N LEU A 67 15.64 15.89 -14.61
CA LEU A 67 15.82 17.34 -14.81
C LEU A 67 16.45 17.59 -16.18
N ASN A 68 15.77 18.34 -17.03
CA ASN A 68 16.26 18.66 -18.40
C ASN A 68 16.65 17.40 -19.20
N GLY A 69 15.84 16.33 -19.09
CA GLY A 69 16.06 15.04 -19.74
C GLY A 69 17.14 14.15 -19.09
N LYS A 70 17.82 14.61 -18.03
CA LYS A 70 18.83 13.83 -17.31
C LYS A 70 18.21 13.19 -16.06
N LEU A 71 18.38 11.88 -15.89
CA LEU A 71 18.00 11.18 -14.66
C LEU A 71 18.78 11.74 -13.47
N ILE A 72 18.05 12.13 -12.43
CA ILE A 72 18.58 12.62 -11.16
C ILE A 72 18.61 11.51 -10.12
N ASP A 73 17.48 10.82 -9.93
CA ASP A 73 17.37 9.75 -8.95
C ASP A 73 16.28 8.77 -9.37
N THR A 74 16.44 7.50 -8.93
CA THR A 74 15.41 6.48 -8.96
C THR A 74 15.29 5.93 -7.56
N VAL A 75 14.13 6.08 -6.95
CA VAL A 75 13.83 5.64 -5.60
C VAL A 75 12.92 4.43 -5.68
N GLU A 76 13.37 3.30 -5.15
CA GLU A 76 12.51 2.14 -4.97
C GLU A 76 11.44 2.49 -3.94
N LEU A 77 10.19 2.33 -4.33
CA LEU A 77 9.07 2.50 -3.42
C LEU A 77 9.04 1.30 -2.49
N PRO A 78 8.83 1.52 -1.18
CA PRO A 78 8.57 0.38 -0.30
C PRO A 78 7.42 -0.40 -0.92
N HIS A 79 7.57 -1.71 -0.99
CA HIS A 79 6.47 -2.58 -1.38
C HIS A 79 5.25 -2.12 -0.60
N TYR A 80 4.26 -1.59 -1.30
CA TYR A 80 2.95 -1.41 -0.68
C TYR A 80 2.59 -2.79 -0.15
N GLN A 81 2.38 -2.87 1.14
CA GLN A 81 1.82 -4.09 1.69
C GLN A 81 0.53 -4.30 0.91
N SER A 82 0.53 -5.27 0.03
CA SER A 82 -0.66 -5.69 -0.72
C SER A 82 -1.73 -6.23 0.23
N MET A 83 -1.41 -6.32 1.51
CA MET A 83 -2.22 -6.95 2.52
C MET A 83 -2.08 -6.27 3.88
N CYS A 84 -3.17 -6.18 4.62
CA CYS A 84 -3.14 -5.85 6.04
C CYS A 84 -3.94 -6.87 6.84
N SER A 85 -3.58 -7.05 8.11
CA SER A 85 -4.30 -7.96 9.00
C SER A 85 -4.43 -7.40 10.42
N VAL A 86 -5.51 -7.80 11.09
CA VAL A 86 -5.79 -7.53 12.50
C VAL A 86 -6.30 -8.79 13.15
N THR A 87 -5.78 -9.12 14.32
CA THR A 87 -6.24 -10.25 15.11
C THR A 87 -6.89 -9.77 16.41
N THR A 88 -8.02 -10.39 16.75
CA THR A 88 -8.72 -10.20 18.02
C THR A 88 -8.78 -11.55 18.74
N ASP A 89 -8.27 -11.59 19.95
CA ASP A 89 -8.35 -12.75 20.82
C ASP A 89 -9.50 -12.61 21.81
N THR A 90 -10.33 -13.63 21.94
CA THR A 90 -11.43 -13.72 22.92
C THR A 90 -11.27 -14.99 23.77
N ASP A 91 -12.11 -15.19 24.76
CA ASP A 91 -12.02 -16.37 25.66
C ASP A 91 -12.18 -17.68 24.88
N ASP A 92 -13.03 -17.72 23.87
CA ASP A 92 -13.44 -18.93 23.13
C ASP A 92 -12.96 -18.98 21.68
N SER A 93 -12.45 -17.90 21.13
CA SER A 93 -12.10 -17.82 19.71
C SER A 93 -10.99 -16.83 19.41
N VAL A 94 -10.33 -17.06 18.27
CA VAL A 94 -9.41 -16.11 17.62
C VAL A 94 -10.08 -15.64 16.33
N ILE A 95 -10.21 -14.33 16.15
CA ILE A 95 -10.76 -13.72 14.96
C ILE A 95 -9.64 -13.01 14.22
N ILE A 96 -9.37 -13.44 12.98
CA ILE A 96 -8.34 -12.87 12.13
C ILE A 96 -9.02 -12.19 10.95
N LYS A 97 -8.78 -10.89 10.78
CA LYS A 97 -9.26 -10.12 9.64
C LYS A 97 -8.10 -9.88 8.71
N ILE A 98 -8.27 -10.20 7.43
CA ILE A 98 -7.26 -10.08 6.39
C ILE A 98 -7.87 -9.31 5.24
N VAL A 99 -7.21 -8.23 4.82
CA VAL A 99 -7.59 -7.47 3.62
C VAL A 99 -6.47 -7.61 2.60
N ASN A 100 -6.80 -8.17 1.44
CA ASN A 100 -5.89 -8.26 0.31
C ASN A 100 -6.26 -7.18 -0.71
N PHE A 101 -5.37 -6.21 -0.91
CA PHE A 101 -5.54 -5.11 -1.88
C PHE A 101 -4.94 -5.45 -3.26
N SER A 102 -4.25 -6.59 -3.37
CA SER A 102 -3.72 -7.10 -4.63
C SER A 102 -4.85 -7.61 -5.53
N GLU A 103 -4.66 -7.57 -6.83
CA GLU A 103 -5.56 -8.21 -7.79
C GLU A 103 -5.36 -9.73 -7.86
N THR A 104 -4.33 -10.25 -7.21
CA THR A 104 -3.98 -11.68 -7.20
C THR A 104 -4.20 -12.30 -5.83
N ASP A 105 -4.51 -13.58 -5.84
CA ASP A 105 -4.58 -14.38 -4.62
C ASP A 105 -3.19 -14.48 -3.98
N ASP A 106 -3.16 -14.40 -2.65
CA ASP A 106 -1.92 -14.40 -1.88
C ASP A 106 -2.00 -15.39 -0.72
N PRO A 107 -1.05 -16.35 -0.61
CA PRO A 107 -1.01 -17.29 0.50
C PRO A 107 -0.50 -16.60 1.78
N VAL A 108 -1.32 -16.60 2.82
CA VAL A 108 -1.02 -16.00 4.13
C VAL A 108 -0.64 -17.11 5.10
N CYS A 109 0.59 -17.08 5.58
CA CYS A 109 1.01 -17.98 6.66
C CYS A 109 0.53 -17.40 8.02
N ILE A 110 -0.34 -18.13 8.69
CA ILE A 110 -0.93 -17.77 9.97
C ILE A 110 -0.27 -18.60 11.07
N SER A 111 0.27 -17.90 12.08
CA SER A 111 0.82 -18.51 13.29
C SER A 111 0.13 -17.95 14.52
N ILE A 112 -0.41 -18.84 15.37
CA ILE A 112 -1.09 -18.52 16.62
C ILE A 112 -0.51 -19.36 17.76
N ASP A 113 -0.52 -18.82 18.94
CA ASP A 113 0.11 -19.45 20.13
C ASP A 113 -0.86 -20.29 20.99
N CYS A 114 -2.11 -20.42 20.56
CA CYS A 114 -3.11 -21.28 21.22
C CYS A 114 -3.58 -22.45 20.32
N ASP A 115 -4.18 -23.47 20.94
CA ASP A 115 -4.78 -24.59 20.21
C ASP A 115 -6.18 -24.24 19.74
N VAL A 116 -6.42 -24.42 18.44
CA VAL A 116 -7.72 -24.18 17.82
C VAL A 116 -8.26 -25.46 17.17
N LYS A 117 -9.58 -25.50 16.93
CA LYS A 117 -10.22 -26.56 16.15
C LYS A 117 -9.74 -26.49 14.70
N SER A 118 -9.68 -27.66 14.03
CA SER A 118 -9.29 -27.71 12.62
C SER A 118 -10.31 -27.04 11.69
N GLU A 119 -11.59 -27.11 12.06
CA GLU A 119 -12.68 -26.47 11.34
C GLU A 119 -12.83 -25.01 11.79
N TYR A 120 -12.95 -24.09 10.83
CA TYR A 120 -13.10 -22.68 11.08
C TYR A 120 -14.03 -22.01 10.06
N GLU A 121 -14.69 -20.95 10.47
CA GLU A 121 -15.57 -20.16 9.65
C GLU A 121 -14.80 -19.04 8.93
N VAL A 122 -15.11 -18.82 7.66
CA VAL A 122 -14.59 -17.71 6.88
C VAL A 122 -15.76 -16.93 6.29
N SER A 123 -15.89 -15.66 6.70
CA SER A 123 -16.75 -14.70 6.02
C SER A 123 -15.88 -13.87 5.09
N GLN A 124 -16.27 -13.82 3.82
CA GLN A 124 -15.45 -13.27 2.75
C GLN A 124 -16.27 -12.31 1.89
N LEU A 125 -15.73 -11.12 1.68
CA LEU A 125 -16.19 -10.15 0.69
C LEU A 125 -15.15 -10.09 -0.43
N THR A 126 -15.59 -10.36 -1.66
CA THR A 126 -14.74 -10.27 -2.85
C THR A 126 -15.47 -9.51 -3.95
N GLY A 127 -14.72 -8.87 -4.83
CA GLY A 127 -15.30 -8.17 -5.98
C GLY A 127 -14.21 -7.59 -6.86
N LYS A 128 -14.58 -7.13 -8.04
CA LYS A 128 -13.70 -6.31 -8.87
C LYS A 128 -13.66 -4.90 -8.31
N ALA A 129 -12.58 -4.15 -8.60
CA ALA A 129 -12.38 -2.80 -8.08
C ALA A 129 -13.49 -1.80 -8.49
N ASP A 130 -14.19 -2.09 -9.59
CA ASP A 130 -15.28 -1.27 -10.15
C ASP A 130 -16.68 -1.77 -9.76
N PHE A 131 -16.78 -2.83 -8.94
CA PHE A 131 -18.07 -3.34 -8.50
C PHE A 131 -18.64 -2.46 -7.38
N GLU A 132 -19.88 -2.07 -7.55
CA GLU A 132 -20.65 -1.32 -6.55
C GLU A 132 -22.10 -1.84 -6.51
N ASN A 133 -22.68 -1.80 -5.32
CA ASN A 133 -24.09 -2.09 -5.17
C ASN A 133 -24.94 -0.90 -5.64
N SER A 134 -25.96 -1.16 -6.42
CA SER A 134 -26.90 -0.17 -6.95
C SER A 134 -28.34 -0.55 -6.64
N LEU A 135 -29.28 0.35 -6.90
CA LEU A 135 -30.72 0.04 -6.76
C LEU A 135 -31.16 -1.09 -7.70
N ASP A 136 -30.55 -1.19 -8.88
CA ASP A 136 -30.88 -2.23 -9.87
C ASP A 136 -30.12 -3.54 -9.62
N ASN A 137 -29.02 -3.48 -8.88
CA ASN A 137 -28.21 -4.65 -8.53
C ASN A 137 -27.64 -4.51 -7.09
N PRO A 138 -28.49 -4.70 -6.07
CA PRO A 138 -28.13 -4.41 -4.69
C PRO A 138 -27.16 -5.44 -4.08
N ASP A 139 -27.06 -6.63 -4.66
CA ASP A 139 -26.26 -7.75 -4.14
C ASP A 139 -25.04 -8.06 -5.03
N GLN A 140 -24.58 -7.10 -5.83
CA GLN A 140 -23.40 -7.29 -6.68
C GLN A 140 -22.13 -7.52 -5.84
N VAL A 141 -22.03 -6.83 -4.70
CA VAL A 141 -20.99 -7.05 -3.69
C VAL A 141 -21.67 -7.44 -2.39
N HIS A 142 -21.48 -8.68 -1.98
CA HIS A 142 -22.03 -9.23 -0.74
C HIS A 142 -21.01 -10.18 -0.09
N ASP A 143 -21.15 -10.39 1.19
CA ASP A 143 -20.33 -11.36 1.91
C ASP A 143 -20.86 -12.79 1.73
N THR A 144 -19.93 -13.72 1.71
CA THR A 144 -20.22 -15.16 1.73
C THR A 144 -19.56 -15.80 2.94
N THR A 145 -20.26 -16.74 3.58
CA THR A 145 -19.71 -17.47 4.72
C THR A 145 -19.55 -18.95 4.36
N THR A 146 -18.35 -19.48 4.61
CA THR A 146 -17.99 -20.88 4.35
C THR A 146 -17.27 -21.49 5.55
N MET A 147 -17.38 -22.82 5.68
CA MET A 147 -16.60 -23.59 6.66
C MET A 147 -15.40 -24.22 5.95
N LEU A 148 -14.23 -23.97 6.48
CA LEU A 148 -12.97 -24.56 6.00
C LEU A 148 -12.37 -25.44 7.08
N THR A 149 -11.43 -26.32 6.68
CA THR A 149 -10.68 -27.20 7.57
C THR A 149 -9.19 -27.03 7.37
N GLY A 150 -8.39 -27.46 8.34
CA GLY A 150 -6.93 -27.39 8.28
C GLY A 150 -6.31 -26.32 9.17
N ALA A 151 -7.13 -25.60 9.98
CA ALA A 151 -6.59 -24.70 10.97
C ALA A 151 -5.81 -25.43 12.08
N GLY A 152 -4.82 -24.77 12.64
CA GLY A 152 -3.98 -25.22 13.73
C GLY A 152 -3.10 -24.08 14.20
N ARG A 153 -2.07 -24.37 15.01
CA ARG A 153 -1.11 -23.35 15.46
C ARG A 153 -0.36 -22.68 14.30
N CYS A 154 -0.18 -23.39 13.20
CA CYS A 154 0.43 -22.87 11.99
C CYS A 154 -0.32 -23.47 10.79
N PHE A 155 -0.85 -22.59 9.93
CA PHE A 155 -1.56 -23.00 8.72
C PHE A 155 -1.49 -21.89 7.66
N THR A 156 -1.84 -22.23 6.42
CA THR A 156 -1.89 -21.26 5.32
C THR A 156 -3.33 -21.02 4.91
N PHE A 157 -3.69 -19.76 4.80
CA PHE A 157 -4.94 -19.30 4.20
C PHE A 157 -4.65 -18.61 2.88
N ASN A 158 -5.33 -18.99 1.80
CA ASN A 158 -5.21 -18.30 0.52
C ASN A 158 -6.21 -17.15 0.50
N ALA A 159 -5.71 -15.91 0.62
CA ALA A 159 -6.54 -14.71 0.58
C ALA A 159 -6.76 -14.30 -0.88
N PRO A 160 -7.99 -14.36 -1.40
CA PRO A 160 -8.28 -13.94 -2.77
C PRO A 160 -7.89 -12.51 -3.04
N GLY A 161 -7.60 -12.19 -4.30
CA GLY A 161 -7.36 -10.82 -4.72
C GLY A 161 -8.57 -9.92 -4.47
N LEU A 162 -8.34 -8.66 -4.14
CA LEU A 162 -9.36 -7.65 -3.84
C LEU A 162 -10.42 -8.17 -2.87
N SER A 163 -9.98 -8.66 -1.69
CA SER A 163 -10.87 -9.28 -0.72
C SER A 163 -10.72 -8.76 0.71
N VAL A 164 -11.81 -8.86 1.45
CA VAL A 164 -11.85 -8.74 2.90
C VAL A 164 -12.27 -10.10 3.47
N ASN A 165 -11.44 -10.66 4.33
CA ASN A 165 -11.65 -11.99 4.90
C ASN A 165 -11.70 -11.91 6.42
N VAL A 166 -12.68 -12.56 7.04
CA VAL A 166 -12.80 -12.69 8.48
C VAL A 166 -12.80 -14.18 8.82
N LEU A 167 -11.70 -14.63 9.43
CA LEU A 167 -11.53 -16.01 9.87
C LEU A 167 -11.89 -16.09 11.35
N LYS A 168 -12.81 -16.98 11.72
CA LYS A 168 -13.20 -17.25 13.11
C LYS A 168 -12.80 -18.66 13.50
N LEU A 169 -11.78 -18.76 14.34
CA LEU A 169 -11.21 -20.02 14.82
C LEU A 169 -11.66 -20.25 16.27
N LYS A 170 -12.30 -21.37 16.53
CA LYS A 170 -12.70 -21.76 17.91
C LYS A 170 -11.51 -22.39 18.63
N LYS A 171 -11.25 -21.95 19.84
CA LYS A 171 -10.26 -22.55 20.74
C LYS A 171 -10.69 -23.97 21.16
N LYS A 172 -9.72 -24.82 21.49
CA LYS A 172 -9.99 -26.18 22.05
C LYS A 172 -10.20 -26.12 23.53
#